data_5f6046ba8eb8ddec329377ec1734a136
#
_entry.id   5f6046ba8eb8ddec329377ec1734a136
#
_cell.length_a   1.000
_cell.length_b   1.000
_cell.length_c   1.000
_cell.angle_alpha   90.00
_cell.angle_beta   90.00
_cell.angle_gamma   90.00
#
_symmetry.space_group_name_H-M   'P 1'
#
loop_
_entity.id
_entity.type
_entity.pdbx_description
1 polymer ?
#
loop_
_entity_poly.entity_id
_entity_poly.type
_entity_poly.pdbx_seq_one_letter_code
_entity_poly.pdbx_strand_id
1 'polypeptide(L)'
;MKKLLVALLLLIPLTGSARMFPTEFPIKAVCWNDVDEALEYHQEILGEYPIGKGWINNKEGPSFGAIMYNPNKPSWTFLSFHKNEEGVIVCAITGGTVWEIIHLGDEAEKLQL
;
A
#
# COMPACT_ATOMS: atom_id res chain seq x y z
N MET A 1 -17.31 -28.79 36.91
CA MET A 1 -15.94 -28.97 36.44
C MET A 1 -15.83 -29.08 34.94
N LYS A 2 -16.63 -29.95 34.32
CA LYS A 2 -16.60 -30.06 32.87
C LYS A 2 -16.93 -28.76 32.14
N LYS A 3 -17.80 -27.96 32.71
CA LYS A 3 -18.20 -26.68 32.14
C LYS A 3 -17.07 -25.65 32.16
N LEU A 4 -16.23 -25.68 33.17
CA LEU A 4 -15.09 -24.80 33.27
C LEU A 4 -14.02 -25.14 32.23
N LEU A 5 -13.80 -26.41 31.98
CA LEU A 5 -12.87 -26.85 30.96
C LEU A 5 -13.29 -26.43 29.56
N VAL A 6 -14.57 -26.54 29.28
CA VAL A 6 -15.12 -26.13 27.99
C VAL A 6 -14.94 -24.62 27.80
N ALA A 7 -15.19 -23.83 28.83
CA ALA A 7 -15.01 -22.39 28.78
C ALA A 7 -13.55 -22.00 28.51
N LEU A 8 -12.62 -22.70 29.15
CA LEU A 8 -11.20 -22.45 28.91
C LEU A 8 -10.78 -22.78 27.50
N LEU A 9 -11.31 -23.85 26.93
CA LEU A 9 -11.01 -24.22 25.56
C LEU A 9 -11.55 -23.22 24.56
N LEU A 10 -12.69 -22.63 24.85
CA LEU A 10 -13.27 -21.59 24.01
C LEU A 10 -12.50 -20.30 24.06
N LEU A 11 -11.87 -19.98 25.18
CA LEU A 11 -11.07 -18.78 25.32
C LEU A 11 -9.75 -18.85 24.54
N ILE A 12 -9.17 -20.03 24.42
CA ILE A 12 -7.91 -20.20 23.69
C ILE A 12 -8.00 -19.71 22.25
N PRO A 13 -9.00 -20.08 21.45
CA PRO A 13 -9.10 -19.56 20.09
C PRO A 13 -9.30 -18.06 20.03
N LEU A 14 -9.98 -17.47 21.01
CA LEU A 14 -10.21 -16.04 21.04
C LEU A 14 -8.94 -15.26 21.36
N THR A 15 -8.08 -15.80 22.19
CA THR A 15 -6.81 -15.15 22.54
C THR A 15 -5.79 -15.24 21.41
N GLY A 16 -5.98 -16.17 20.47
CA GLY A 16 -5.11 -16.31 19.32
C GLY A 16 -5.60 -15.57 18.09
N SER A 17 -6.30 -14.43 18.28
CA SER A 17 -6.95 -13.73 17.19
C SER A 17 -5.99 -12.99 16.26
N ALA A 18 -4.75 -12.68 16.69
CA ALA A 18 -3.77 -11.98 15.88
C ALA A 18 -3.13 -12.94 14.86
N ARG A 19 -3.89 -13.38 13.88
CA ARG A 19 -3.43 -14.28 12.83
C ARG A 19 -3.64 -13.66 11.46
N MET A 20 -2.73 -13.98 10.56
CA MET A 20 -2.91 -13.60 9.17
C MET A 20 -4.06 -14.41 8.58
N PHE A 21 -4.89 -13.75 7.83
CA PHE A 21 -5.95 -14.40 7.09
C PHE A 21 -6.06 -13.75 5.71
N PRO A 22 -6.33 -14.54 4.67
CA PRO A 22 -6.54 -13.99 3.34
C PRO A 22 -7.89 -13.27 3.29
N THR A 23 -7.89 -12.10 2.70
CA THR A 23 -9.11 -11.35 2.46
C THR A 23 -8.98 -10.56 1.17
N GLU A 24 -10.10 -10.26 0.56
CA GLU A 24 -10.13 -9.46 -0.65
C GLU A 24 -10.61 -8.06 -0.32
N PHE A 25 -9.84 -7.08 -0.79
CA PHE A 25 -10.22 -5.68 -0.68
C PHE A 25 -10.60 -5.16 -2.05
N PRO A 26 -11.86 -4.74 -2.24
CA PRO A 26 -12.23 -4.07 -3.48
C PRO A 26 -11.56 -2.69 -3.51
N ILE A 27 -10.63 -2.51 -4.42
CA ILE A 27 -9.91 -1.25 -4.59
C ILE A 27 -10.32 -0.65 -5.93
N LYS A 28 -10.79 0.60 -5.90
CA LYS A 28 -11.04 1.36 -7.12
C LYS A 28 -9.76 2.12 -7.44
N ALA A 29 -9.24 1.90 -8.62
CA ALA A 29 -8.02 2.55 -9.06
C ALA A 29 -8.29 3.37 -10.31
N VAL A 30 -7.57 4.49 -10.44
CA VAL A 30 -7.53 5.26 -11.68
C VAL A 30 -6.28 4.83 -12.42
N CYS A 31 -6.45 4.40 -13.67
CA CYS A 31 -5.36 3.87 -14.45
C CYS A 31 -5.14 4.66 -15.74
N TRP A 32 -3.90 4.65 -16.18
CA TRP A 32 -3.47 5.23 -17.45
C TRP A 32 -2.78 4.13 -18.26
N ASN A 33 -3.02 4.13 -19.56
CA ASN A 33 -2.32 3.22 -20.46
C ASN A 33 -1.07 3.84 -21.09
N ASP A 34 -0.67 5.01 -20.61
CA ASP A 34 0.53 5.72 -21.03
C ASP A 34 1.27 6.21 -19.79
N VAL A 35 2.51 5.75 -19.63
CA VAL A 35 3.33 6.09 -18.46
C VAL A 35 3.62 7.58 -18.41
N ASP A 36 3.96 8.17 -19.55
CA ASP A 36 4.30 9.58 -19.62
C ASP A 36 3.12 10.45 -19.21
N GLU A 37 1.93 10.10 -19.67
CA GLU A 37 0.71 10.82 -19.30
C GLU A 37 0.42 10.72 -17.79
N ALA A 38 0.60 9.56 -17.21
CA ALA A 38 0.40 9.38 -15.77
C ALA A 38 1.39 10.20 -14.95
N LEU A 39 2.66 10.17 -15.31
CA LEU A 39 3.71 10.93 -14.62
C LEU A 39 3.52 12.42 -14.79
N GLU A 40 3.16 12.86 -15.98
CA GLU A 40 2.87 14.26 -16.26
C GLU A 40 1.71 14.77 -15.41
N TYR A 41 0.65 13.99 -15.31
CA TYR A 41 -0.48 14.35 -14.45
C TYR A 41 -0.06 14.56 -13.01
N HIS A 42 0.71 13.62 -12.46
CA HIS A 42 1.17 13.74 -11.07
C HIS A 42 2.11 14.92 -10.87
N GLN A 43 3.01 15.16 -11.81
CA GLN A 43 3.98 16.26 -11.69
C GLN A 43 3.35 17.63 -11.92
N GLU A 44 2.54 17.78 -12.94
CA GLU A 44 1.99 19.08 -13.32
C GLU A 44 0.73 19.45 -12.58
N ILE A 45 -0.17 18.49 -12.37
CA ILE A 45 -1.45 18.76 -11.71
C ILE A 45 -1.33 18.64 -10.20
N LEU A 46 -0.69 17.58 -9.71
CA LEU A 46 -0.58 17.32 -8.28
C LEU A 46 0.73 17.81 -7.67
N GLY A 47 1.72 18.12 -8.50
CA GLY A 47 3.04 18.54 -8.02
C GLY A 47 3.79 17.44 -7.27
N GLU A 48 3.49 16.19 -7.57
CA GLU A 48 4.07 15.03 -6.92
C GLU A 48 5.21 14.46 -7.74
N TYR A 49 6.29 14.10 -7.06
CA TYR A 49 7.48 13.51 -7.66
C TYR A 49 7.81 12.20 -6.96
N PRO A 50 8.43 11.24 -7.65
CA PRO A 50 8.75 9.97 -7.04
C PRO A 50 9.80 10.12 -5.94
N ILE A 51 9.53 9.54 -4.78
CA ILE A 51 10.46 9.51 -3.65
C ILE A 51 10.93 8.10 -3.32
N GLY A 52 10.34 7.10 -3.93
CA GLY A 52 10.73 5.71 -3.73
C GLY A 52 10.05 4.80 -4.71
N LYS A 53 10.70 3.67 -5.01
CA LYS A 53 10.12 2.64 -5.87
C LYS A 53 10.61 1.27 -5.42
N GLY A 54 9.84 0.25 -5.74
CA GLY A 54 10.21 -1.11 -5.42
C GLY A 54 9.51 -2.10 -6.33
N TRP A 55 10.08 -3.27 -6.45
CA TRP A 55 9.48 -4.35 -7.21
C TRP A 55 8.37 -5.00 -6.41
N ILE A 56 7.29 -5.32 -7.10
CA ILE A 56 6.17 -6.04 -6.52
C ILE A 56 6.22 -7.46 -7.04
N ASN A 57 6.36 -8.41 -6.13
CA ASN A 57 6.36 -9.83 -6.48
C ASN A 57 4.92 -10.33 -6.46
N ASN A 58 4.40 -10.66 -7.62
CA ASN A 58 3.08 -11.26 -7.72
C ASN A 58 3.10 -12.40 -8.72
N LYS A 59 2.02 -13.17 -8.75
CA LYS A 59 1.92 -14.35 -9.62
C LYS A 59 1.72 -13.99 -11.09
N GLU A 60 1.30 -12.77 -11.37
CA GLU A 60 0.94 -12.35 -12.72
C GLU A 60 2.12 -11.78 -13.51
N GLY A 61 3.27 -11.67 -12.89
CA GLY A 61 4.48 -11.20 -13.54
C GLY A 61 5.11 -10.01 -12.84
N PRO A 62 6.23 -9.52 -13.36
CA PRO A 62 6.94 -8.42 -12.73
C PRO A 62 6.15 -7.13 -12.83
N SER A 63 6.04 -6.46 -11.70
CA SER A 63 5.47 -5.12 -11.63
C SER A 63 6.28 -4.34 -10.62
N PHE A 64 6.12 -3.03 -10.60
CA PHE A 64 6.75 -2.22 -9.59
C PHE A 64 5.83 -1.12 -9.12
N GLY A 65 6.10 -0.62 -7.93
CA GLY A 65 5.35 0.48 -7.36
C GLY A 65 6.24 1.68 -7.11
N ALA A 66 5.64 2.83 -7.11
CA ALA A 66 6.33 4.08 -6.79
C ALA A 66 5.48 4.91 -5.84
N ILE A 67 6.14 5.56 -4.90
CA ILE A 67 5.49 6.54 -4.04
C ILE A 67 5.77 7.92 -4.64
N MET A 68 4.70 8.64 -4.95
CA MET A 68 4.74 10.01 -5.44
C MET A 68 4.42 10.96 -4.29
N TYR A 69 5.12 12.06 -4.19
CA TYR A 69 5.00 12.96 -3.05
C TYR A 69 5.16 14.41 -3.46
N ASN A 70 4.30 15.28 -2.88
CA ASN A 70 4.43 16.73 -3.01
C ASN A 70 4.75 17.30 -1.63
N PRO A 71 5.99 17.79 -1.41
CA PRO A 71 6.38 18.32 -0.10
C PRO A 71 5.65 19.61 0.29
N ASN A 72 5.15 20.35 -0.69
CA ASN A 72 4.50 21.64 -0.43
C ASN A 72 3.04 21.48 -0.03
N LYS A 73 2.36 20.46 -0.54
CA LYS A 73 0.95 20.21 -0.22
C LYS A 73 0.75 18.90 0.53
N PRO A 74 1.73 18.36 1.16
CA PRO A 74 1.94 16.98 1.63
C PRO A 74 0.96 15.93 1.06
N SER A 75 0.75 15.97 -0.23
CA SER A 75 -0.04 14.95 -0.92
C SER A 75 0.88 13.81 -1.38
N TRP A 76 0.32 12.62 -1.46
CA TRP A 76 1.07 11.46 -1.89
C TRP A 76 0.17 10.48 -2.63
N THR A 77 0.77 9.69 -3.49
CA THR A 77 0.06 8.65 -4.26
C THR A 77 0.98 7.44 -4.41
N PHE A 78 0.40 6.27 -4.26
CA PHE A 78 1.07 5.02 -4.61
C PHE A 78 0.65 4.63 -6.02
N LEU A 79 1.62 4.56 -6.93
CA LEU A 79 1.41 4.13 -8.30
C LEU A 79 1.91 2.70 -8.47
N SER A 80 1.13 1.89 -9.15
CA SER A 80 1.49 0.53 -9.52
C SER A 80 1.64 0.45 -11.03
N PHE A 81 2.78 -0.10 -11.49
CA PHE A 81 3.12 -0.22 -12.89
C PHE A 81 3.10 -1.68 -13.29
N HIS A 82 2.28 -2.02 -14.28
CA HIS A 82 2.11 -3.39 -14.75
C HIS A 82 2.35 -3.45 -16.24
N LYS A 83 3.15 -4.41 -16.66
CA LYS A 83 3.38 -4.66 -18.07
C LYS A 83 2.36 -5.69 -18.57
N ASN A 84 1.69 -5.38 -19.66
CA ASN A 84 0.81 -6.32 -20.35
C ASN A 84 1.21 -6.40 -21.82
N GLU A 85 0.41 -7.11 -22.63
CA GLU A 85 0.70 -7.30 -24.03
C GLU A 85 0.70 -6.00 -24.84
N GLU A 86 -0.10 -5.03 -24.42
CA GLU A 86 -0.25 -3.75 -25.11
C GLU A 86 0.74 -2.68 -24.64
N GLY A 87 1.47 -2.94 -23.56
CA GLY A 87 2.43 -1.99 -23.00
C GLY A 87 2.39 -1.97 -21.49
N VAL A 88 2.56 -0.78 -20.92
CA VAL A 88 2.57 -0.59 -19.48
C VAL A 88 1.32 0.15 -19.03
N ILE A 89 0.65 -0.38 -18.02
CA ILE A 89 -0.47 0.28 -17.37
C ILE A 89 -0.01 0.82 -16.03
N VAL A 90 -0.34 2.06 -15.73
CA VAL A 90 -0.03 2.70 -14.46
C VAL A 90 -1.34 2.97 -13.72
N CYS A 91 -1.43 2.51 -12.49
CA CYS A 91 -2.64 2.68 -11.69
C CYS A 91 -2.33 3.37 -10.37
N ALA A 92 -3.12 4.38 -10.04
CA ALA A 92 -3.09 4.99 -8.73
C ALA A 92 -3.94 4.14 -7.79
N ILE A 93 -3.28 3.43 -6.89
CA ILE A 93 -3.93 2.45 -6.02
C ILE A 93 -4.49 3.13 -4.77
N THR A 94 -3.71 4.03 -4.20
CA THR A 94 -4.11 4.75 -3.00
C THR A 94 -3.32 6.05 -2.91
N GLY A 95 -3.83 6.97 -2.13
CA GLY A 95 -3.18 8.24 -1.93
C GLY A 95 -3.79 8.97 -0.75
N GLY A 96 -3.23 10.11 -0.42
CA GLY A 96 -3.68 10.90 0.71
C GLY A 96 -3.05 12.27 0.72
N THR A 97 -3.31 13.01 1.79
CA THR A 97 -2.86 14.40 1.93
C THR A 97 -1.82 14.61 3.02
N VAL A 98 -1.52 13.57 3.80
CA VAL A 98 -0.52 13.67 4.88
C VAL A 98 0.45 12.52 4.74
N TRP A 99 1.73 12.86 4.69
CA TRP A 99 2.81 11.89 4.61
C TRP A 99 3.97 12.41 5.44
N GLU A 100 4.46 11.60 6.35
CA GLU A 100 5.63 11.90 7.16
C GLU A 100 6.72 10.89 6.90
N ILE A 101 7.95 11.37 6.76
CA ILE A 101 9.10 10.52 6.63
C ILE A 101 9.61 10.22 8.03
N ILE A 102 9.64 8.95 8.38
CA ILE A 102 10.05 8.49 9.70
C ILE A 102 11.44 7.89 9.60
N HIS A 103 12.35 8.34 10.46
CA HIS A 103 13.68 7.75 10.55
C HIS A 103 13.60 6.44 11.34
N LEU A 104 13.96 5.35 10.68
CA LEU A 104 13.99 4.04 11.33
C LEU A 104 15.05 4.05 12.45
N GLY A 105 14.73 3.43 13.54
CA GLY A 105 15.57 3.43 14.74
C GLY A 105 14.93 4.22 15.86
N ASP A 106 15.19 5.52 15.91
CA ASP A 106 14.65 6.35 16.97
C ASP A 106 13.13 6.50 16.90
N GLU A 107 12.61 6.67 15.70
CA GLU A 107 11.19 6.88 15.52
C GLU A 107 10.37 5.59 15.52
N ALA A 108 11.01 4.46 15.20
CA ALA A 108 10.32 3.17 15.19
C ALA A 108 9.81 2.80 16.58
N GLU A 109 10.53 3.16 17.63
CA GLU A 109 10.09 2.91 19.00
C GLU A 109 8.84 3.71 19.37
N LYS A 110 8.69 4.88 18.81
CA LYS A 110 7.55 5.76 19.07
C LYS A 110 6.28 5.32 18.37
N LEU A 111 6.39 4.55 17.30
CA LEU A 111 5.22 4.12 16.57
C LEU A 111 4.37 3.12 17.32
N GLN A 112 4.97 2.14 17.95
CA GLN A 112 4.28 1.12 18.76
C GLN A 112 2.96 0.63 18.16
N LEU A 113 3.02 0.21 16.93
CA LEU A 113 1.82 -0.28 16.23
C LEU A 113 1.37 -1.70 16.67
#